data_53a17866d159e0e86852cb9b54baa08e
#
_entry.id   53a17866d159e0e86852cb9b54baa08e
#
_cell.length_a   1.000
_cell.length_b   1.000
_cell.length_c   1.000
_cell.angle_alpha   90.00
_cell.angle_beta   90.00
_cell.angle_gamma   90.00
#
_symmetry.space_group_name_H-M   'P 1'
#
loop_
_entity.id
_entity.type
_entity.pdbx_description
1 polymer ?
#
loop_
_entity_poly.entity_id
_entity_poly.type
_entity_poly.pdbx_seq_one_letter_code
_entity_poly.pdbx_strand_id
1 'polypeptide(L)'
;VSQRSRPPAKSSAVPKAPAGPGQGGPGLRAAGELREVTPEMRARSLRTFVTVLVVFFALVGVVVATLAVQGRGVRDYAARVAGAALAAKPSPNVGFTRPCGEVVPGPLPAQAQSCEVSVDGGAVRVTVQVQGGRAYVIERRP
;
A
#
# COMPACT_ATOMS: atom_id res chain seq x y z
N VAL A 1 17.14 -31.46 -23.26
CA VAL A 1 16.90 -30.59 -24.44
C VAL A 1 15.48 -30.91 -24.90
N SER A 2 14.50 -30.11 -24.47
CA SER A 2 13.10 -30.23 -24.91
C SER A 2 12.67 -28.92 -25.54
N GLN A 3 12.65 -28.88 -26.84
CA GLN A 3 12.08 -27.83 -27.66
C GLN A 3 10.56 -27.89 -27.57
N ARG A 4 9.92 -26.88 -26.99
CA ARG A 4 8.46 -26.65 -27.07
C ARG A 4 8.17 -25.86 -28.34
N SER A 5 7.54 -26.53 -29.29
CA SER A 5 7.00 -25.98 -30.54
C SER A 5 5.92 -24.94 -30.24
N ARG A 6 6.08 -23.74 -30.80
CA ARG A 6 5.03 -22.69 -30.83
C ARG A 6 3.98 -23.03 -31.87
N PRO A 7 2.69 -22.90 -31.57
CA PRO A 7 1.65 -22.97 -32.61
C PRO A 7 1.61 -21.66 -33.42
N PRO A 8 1.19 -21.76 -34.72
CA PRO A 8 1.15 -20.62 -35.63
C PRO A 8 -0.02 -19.68 -35.32
N ALA A 9 0.25 -18.38 -35.44
CA ALA A 9 -0.71 -17.30 -35.30
C ALA A 9 -1.79 -17.38 -36.39
N LYS A 10 -3.07 -17.45 -35.97
CA LYS A 10 -4.22 -17.32 -36.86
C LYS A 10 -4.37 -15.86 -37.27
N SER A 11 -4.17 -15.59 -38.54
CA SER A 11 -4.45 -14.34 -39.23
C SER A 11 -5.96 -14.07 -39.17
N SER A 12 -6.41 -13.10 -38.39
CA SER A 12 -7.80 -12.66 -38.38
C SER A 12 -8.01 -11.68 -39.53
N ALA A 13 -8.77 -12.11 -40.50
CA ALA A 13 -9.23 -11.29 -41.62
C ALA A 13 -10.12 -10.15 -41.08
N VAL A 14 -9.75 -8.91 -41.43
CA VAL A 14 -10.53 -7.70 -41.15
C VAL A 14 -11.72 -7.69 -42.13
N PRO A 15 -12.97 -7.62 -41.68
CA PRO A 15 -14.10 -7.45 -42.56
C PRO A 15 -14.12 -6.01 -43.10
N LYS A 16 -14.08 -5.91 -44.44
CA LYS A 16 -14.22 -4.69 -45.22
C LYS A 16 -15.63 -4.12 -45.03
N ALA A 17 -15.74 -2.96 -44.38
CA ALA A 17 -17.00 -2.24 -44.23
C ALA A 17 -17.53 -1.75 -45.59
N PRO A 18 -18.87 -1.84 -45.85
CA PRO A 18 -19.46 -1.31 -47.07
C PRO A 18 -19.42 0.21 -47.07
N ALA A 19 -19.03 0.77 -48.22
CA ALA A 19 -19.08 2.18 -48.52
C ALA A 19 -20.53 2.67 -48.54
N GLY A 20 -20.99 3.41 -47.54
CA GLY A 20 -22.25 4.12 -47.56
C GLY A 20 -22.13 5.44 -48.33
N PRO A 21 -23.20 5.85 -49.07
CA PRO A 21 -23.21 7.08 -49.86
C PRO A 21 -23.14 8.32 -48.97
N GLY A 22 -22.40 9.29 -49.47
CA GLY A 22 -22.02 10.54 -48.84
C GLY A 22 -23.15 11.28 -48.11
N GLN A 23 -22.93 11.43 -46.81
CA GLN A 23 -23.61 12.47 -46.03
C GLN A 23 -22.63 13.64 -45.89
N GLY A 24 -23.14 14.78 -46.28
CA GLY A 24 -22.47 16.06 -46.32
C GLY A 24 -21.76 16.36 -45.00
N GLY A 25 -20.55 16.87 -45.10
CA GLY A 25 -19.70 17.23 -43.97
C GLY A 25 -20.47 18.04 -42.94
N PRO A 26 -20.31 17.76 -41.66
CA PRO A 26 -20.74 18.69 -40.64
C PRO A 26 -19.88 19.93 -40.79
N GLY A 27 -20.53 21.00 -41.30
CA GLY A 27 -19.92 22.31 -41.32
C GLY A 27 -19.22 22.57 -40.00
N LEU A 28 -18.07 23.10 -40.06
CA LEU A 28 -17.33 23.72 -38.96
C LEU A 28 -18.32 24.58 -38.17
N ARG A 29 -19.00 23.96 -37.19
CA ARG A 29 -19.74 24.70 -36.19
C ARG A 29 -18.73 25.57 -35.52
N ALA A 30 -18.89 26.86 -35.79
CA ALA A 30 -18.08 27.93 -35.26
C ALA A 30 -17.79 27.61 -33.79
N ALA A 31 -16.52 27.40 -33.49
CA ALA A 31 -15.99 27.43 -32.14
C ALA A 31 -16.20 28.83 -31.61
N GLY A 32 -17.33 29.10 -30.99
CA GLY A 32 -17.61 30.47 -30.61
C GLY A 32 -18.81 30.71 -29.72
N GLU A 33 -19.65 29.74 -29.51
CA GLU A 33 -20.67 29.91 -28.48
C GLU A 33 -20.07 29.50 -27.13
N LEU A 34 -19.24 30.38 -26.59
CA LEU A 34 -18.90 30.37 -25.16
C LEU A 34 -20.22 30.51 -24.41
N ARG A 35 -20.79 29.37 -24.06
CA ARG A 35 -22.00 29.31 -23.25
C ARG A 35 -21.76 30.12 -22.00
N GLU A 36 -22.35 31.32 -21.91
CA GLU A 36 -22.22 32.17 -20.73
C GLU A 36 -22.60 31.38 -19.51
N VAL A 37 -21.59 31.06 -18.70
CA VAL A 37 -21.74 30.31 -17.47
C VAL A 37 -22.36 31.26 -16.47
N THR A 38 -23.68 31.11 -16.25
CA THR A 38 -24.40 31.94 -15.28
C THR A 38 -23.78 31.81 -13.88
N PRO A 39 -23.78 32.89 -13.08
CA PRO A 39 -23.21 32.89 -11.73
C PRO A 39 -23.80 31.79 -10.85
N GLU A 40 -25.06 31.42 -11.06
CA GLU A 40 -25.75 30.34 -10.37
C GLU A 40 -25.17 28.93 -10.70
N MET A 41 -24.82 28.69 -11.97
CA MET A 41 -24.15 27.47 -12.39
C MET A 41 -22.77 27.34 -11.75
N ARG A 42 -22.01 28.45 -11.68
CA ARG A 42 -20.71 28.48 -11.00
C ARG A 42 -20.83 28.17 -9.51
N ALA A 43 -21.82 28.76 -8.83
CA ALA A 43 -22.04 28.52 -7.41
C ALA A 43 -22.42 27.06 -7.12
N ARG A 44 -23.29 26.47 -7.96
CA ARG A 44 -23.70 25.05 -7.82
C ARG A 44 -22.52 24.12 -8.10
N SER A 45 -21.75 24.36 -9.16
CA SER A 45 -20.56 23.59 -9.49
C SER A 45 -19.51 23.67 -8.38
N LEU A 46 -19.28 24.87 -7.82
CA LEU A 46 -18.33 25.06 -6.72
C LEU A 46 -18.76 24.28 -5.47
N ARG A 47 -20.05 24.33 -5.10
CA ARG A 47 -20.57 23.57 -3.95
C ARG A 47 -20.37 22.06 -4.14
N THR A 48 -20.71 21.55 -5.32
CA THR A 48 -20.51 20.13 -5.63
C THR A 48 -19.03 19.76 -5.56
N PHE A 49 -18.15 20.58 -6.13
CA PHE A 49 -16.71 20.37 -6.09
C PHE A 49 -16.17 20.35 -4.66
N VAL A 50 -16.56 21.34 -3.83
CA VAL A 50 -16.14 21.40 -2.42
C VAL A 50 -16.66 20.19 -1.65
N THR A 51 -17.90 19.78 -1.86
CA THR A 51 -18.47 18.59 -1.20
C THR A 51 -17.68 17.32 -1.55
N VAL A 52 -17.40 17.10 -2.84
CA VAL A 52 -16.61 15.95 -3.30
C VAL A 52 -15.21 15.98 -2.67
N LEU A 53 -14.59 17.16 -2.61
CA LEU A 53 -13.26 17.34 -2.06
C LEU A 53 -13.21 17.05 -0.56
N VAL A 54 -14.22 17.52 0.19
CA VAL A 54 -14.35 17.24 1.64
C VAL A 54 -14.55 15.74 1.89
N VAL A 55 -15.44 15.08 1.13
CA VAL A 55 -15.66 13.63 1.26
C VAL A 55 -14.38 12.85 0.94
N PHE A 56 -13.67 13.25 -0.11
CA PHE A 56 -12.40 12.63 -0.49
C PHE A 56 -11.36 12.75 0.63
N PHE A 57 -11.15 13.94 1.17
CA PHE A 57 -10.19 14.12 2.27
C PHE A 57 -10.62 13.41 3.56
N ALA A 58 -11.91 13.34 3.84
CA ALA A 58 -12.41 12.58 4.98
C ALA A 58 -12.08 11.08 4.83
N LEU A 59 -12.32 10.49 3.66
CA LEU A 59 -11.99 9.09 3.39
C LEU A 59 -10.48 8.83 3.47
N VAL A 60 -9.66 9.68 2.86
CA VAL A 60 -8.20 9.58 2.95
C VAL A 60 -7.73 9.70 4.39
N GLY A 61 -8.30 10.62 5.16
CA GLY A 61 -8.00 10.79 6.58
C GLY A 61 -8.29 9.55 7.41
N VAL A 62 -9.42 8.89 7.17
CA VAL A 62 -9.78 7.64 7.86
C VAL A 62 -8.78 6.53 7.50
N VAL A 63 -8.43 6.37 6.23
CA VAL A 63 -7.45 5.35 5.81
C VAL A 63 -6.09 5.60 6.44
N VAL A 64 -5.60 6.84 6.42
CA VAL A 64 -4.31 7.20 7.04
C VAL A 64 -4.34 6.95 8.55
N ALA A 65 -5.42 7.33 9.24
CA ALA A 65 -5.56 7.12 10.67
C ALA A 65 -5.56 5.63 11.04
N THR A 66 -6.28 4.80 10.29
CA THR A 66 -6.31 3.35 10.53
C THR A 66 -4.93 2.71 10.34
N LEU A 67 -4.22 3.06 9.26
CA LEU A 67 -2.86 2.58 9.01
C LEU A 67 -1.88 3.04 10.10
N ALA A 68 -1.99 4.28 10.58
CA ALA A 68 -1.13 4.81 11.63
C ALA A 68 -1.35 4.08 12.98
N VAL A 69 -2.60 3.80 13.35
CA VAL A 69 -2.91 3.06 14.58
C VAL A 69 -2.41 1.63 14.49
N GLN A 70 -2.60 0.98 13.36
CA GLN A 70 -2.14 -0.37 13.14
C GLN A 70 -0.61 -0.50 13.25
N GLY A 71 0.14 0.43 12.68
CA GLY A 71 1.60 0.42 12.76
C GLY A 71 2.15 0.63 14.19
N ARG A 72 1.44 1.36 15.04
CA ARG A 72 1.86 1.60 16.43
C ARG A 72 1.91 0.31 17.25
N GLY A 73 0.90 -0.54 17.14
CA GLY A 73 0.84 -1.80 17.89
C GLY A 73 2.05 -2.72 17.63
N VAL A 74 2.49 -2.83 16.39
CA VAL A 74 3.66 -3.63 16.02
C VAL A 74 4.95 -2.99 16.58
N ARG A 75 5.07 -1.66 16.48
CA ARG A 75 6.24 -0.93 17.01
C ARG A 75 6.37 -1.07 18.52
N ASP A 76 5.28 -0.87 19.24
CA ASP A 76 5.26 -0.95 20.70
C ASP A 76 5.55 -2.37 21.18
N TYR A 77 5.04 -3.37 20.45
CA TYR A 77 5.36 -4.77 20.74
C TYR A 77 6.85 -5.05 20.51
N ALA A 78 7.40 -4.70 19.35
CA ALA A 78 8.81 -4.91 19.03
C ALA A 78 9.73 -4.14 19.99
N ALA A 79 9.35 -2.93 20.42
CA ALA A 79 10.12 -2.14 21.40
C ALA A 79 10.12 -2.78 22.80
N ARG A 80 8.99 -3.37 23.22
CA ARG A 80 8.91 -4.12 24.49
C ARG A 80 9.78 -5.37 24.46
N VAL A 81 9.71 -6.14 23.37
CA VAL A 81 10.53 -7.34 23.18
C VAL A 81 12.02 -6.99 23.18
N ALA A 82 12.42 -5.95 22.45
CA ALA A 82 13.80 -5.48 22.43
C ALA A 82 14.29 -5.03 23.82
N GLY A 83 13.42 -4.31 24.57
CA GLY A 83 13.71 -3.90 25.94
C GLY A 83 13.88 -5.10 26.90
N ALA A 84 13.00 -6.09 26.81
CA ALA A 84 13.09 -7.31 27.62
C ALA A 84 14.36 -8.13 27.30
N ALA A 85 14.69 -8.26 26.01
CA ALA A 85 15.91 -8.94 25.58
C ALA A 85 17.18 -8.25 26.07
N LEU A 86 17.23 -6.92 26.04
CA LEU A 86 18.35 -6.15 26.61
C LEU A 86 18.43 -6.24 28.15
N ALA A 87 17.27 -6.25 28.84
CA ALA A 87 17.23 -6.38 30.28
C ALA A 87 17.80 -7.72 30.76
N ALA A 88 17.75 -8.76 29.94
CA ALA A 88 18.38 -10.05 30.19
C ALA A 88 19.91 -10.01 30.13
N LYS A 89 20.51 -8.85 29.79
CA LYS A 89 21.96 -8.62 29.70
C LYS A 89 22.68 -9.73 28.89
N PRO A 90 22.37 -9.85 27.60
CA PRO A 90 22.95 -10.91 26.78
C PRO A 90 24.48 -10.75 26.73
N SER A 91 25.16 -11.89 26.86
CA SER A 91 26.63 -11.91 26.81
C SER A 91 27.11 -11.49 25.44
N PRO A 92 28.14 -10.62 25.32
CA PRO A 92 28.61 -10.11 24.03
C PRO A 92 29.19 -11.20 23.10
N ASN A 93 29.53 -12.35 23.69
CA ASN A 93 30.17 -13.45 22.95
C ASN A 93 29.21 -14.54 22.50
N VAL A 94 27.89 -14.36 22.74
CA VAL A 94 26.87 -15.37 22.42
C VAL A 94 25.89 -14.77 21.43
N GLY A 95 25.84 -15.35 20.23
CA GLY A 95 24.80 -15.08 19.25
C GLY A 95 23.70 -16.15 19.32
N PHE A 96 22.44 -15.71 19.36
CA PHE A 96 21.31 -16.64 19.27
C PHE A 96 20.11 -15.96 18.60
N THR A 97 19.24 -16.78 18.05
CA THR A 97 17.93 -16.35 17.50
C THR A 97 16.84 -17.14 18.20
N ARG A 98 15.81 -16.44 18.67
CA ARG A 98 14.65 -17.05 19.35
C ARG A 98 13.35 -16.37 18.89
N PRO A 99 12.22 -17.09 18.94
CA PRO A 99 10.92 -16.48 18.72
C PRO A 99 10.59 -15.48 19.86
N CYS A 100 9.93 -14.37 19.52
CA CYS A 100 9.63 -13.30 20.50
C CYS A 100 8.77 -13.78 21.67
N GLY A 101 7.93 -14.80 21.48
CA GLY A 101 7.09 -15.38 22.53
C GLY A 101 7.87 -16.02 23.69
N GLU A 102 9.13 -16.43 23.48
CA GLU A 102 10.02 -16.92 24.52
C GLU A 102 10.61 -15.77 25.37
N VAL A 103 10.74 -14.58 24.79
CA VAL A 103 11.31 -13.40 25.45
C VAL A 103 10.22 -12.63 26.21
N VAL A 104 9.07 -12.44 25.56
CA VAL A 104 7.90 -11.79 26.13
C VAL A 104 6.69 -12.69 25.89
N PRO A 105 6.23 -13.43 26.91
CA PRO A 105 5.05 -14.28 26.74
C PRO A 105 3.82 -13.43 26.49
N GLY A 106 3.04 -13.82 25.48
CA GLY A 106 1.82 -13.13 25.09
C GLY A 106 1.48 -13.34 23.61
N PRO A 107 0.26 -12.97 23.21
CA PRO A 107 -0.15 -13.08 21.82
C PRO A 107 0.60 -12.06 20.95
N LEU A 108 0.95 -12.46 19.74
CA LEU A 108 1.44 -11.59 18.71
C LEU A 108 0.37 -10.54 18.33
N PRO A 109 0.76 -9.30 17.98
CA PRO A 109 -0.18 -8.34 17.40
C PRO A 109 -0.90 -8.94 16.19
N ALA A 110 -2.19 -8.63 16.01
CA ALA A 110 -3.04 -9.24 14.98
C ALA A 110 -2.51 -9.13 13.55
N GLN A 111 -1.60 -8.21 13.31
CA GLN A 111 -0.97 -7.98 11.99
C GLN A 111 0.39 -8.66 11.84
N ALA A 112 0.99 -9.14 12.92
CA ALA A 112 2.26 -9.83 12.89
C ALA A 112 2.03 -11.31 12.52
N GLN A 113 2.78 -11.80 11.54
CA GLN A 113 2.77 -13.20 11.13
C GLN A 113 3.83 -14.00 11.91
N SER A 114 4.98 -13.39 12.12
CA SER A 114 6.07 -13.97 12.88
C SER A 114 6.90 -12.89 13.56
N CYS A 115 7.60 -13.26 14.61
CA CYS A 115 8.51 -12.37 15.30
C CYS A 115 9.71 -13.16 15.79
N GLU A 116 10.91 -12.64 15.47
CA GLU A 116 12.19 -13.25 15.86
C GLU A 116 13.07 -12.20 16.54
N VAL A 117 13.75 -12.63 17.58
CA VAL A 117 14.79 -11.86 18.27
C VAL A 117 16.13 -12.49 17.97
N SER A 118 17.03 -11.75 17.39
CA SER A 118 18.42 -12.16 17.23
C SER A 118 19.31 -11.28 18.09
N VAL A 119 20.24 -11.92 18.79
CA VAL A 119 21.25 -11.25 19.59
C VAL A 119 22.60 -11.57 18.96
N ASP A 120 23.39 -10.53 18.73
CA ASP A 120 24.73 -10.66 18.17
C ASP A 120 25.62 -9.55 18.74
N GLY A 121 26.78 -9.91 19.28
CA GLY A 121 27.72 -8.95 19.87
C GLY A 121 27.14 -8.05 20.96
N GLY A 122 26.11 -8.52 21.69
CA GLY A 122 25.36 -7.75 22.66
C GLY A 122 24.28 -6.83 22.07
N ALA A 123 24.24 -6.65 20.74
CA ALA A 123 23.16 -5.94 20.07
C ALA A 123 21.92 -6.83 19.94
N VAL A 124 20.75 -6.29 20.19
CA VAL A 124 19.47 -6.97 20.05
C VAL A 124 18.76 -6.45 18.80
N ARG A 125 18.45 -7.36 17.88
CA ARG A 125 17.66 -7.10 16.68
C ARG A 125 16.33 -7.85 16.77
N VAL A 126 15.22 -7.14 16.70
CA VAL A 126 13.87 -7.72 16.65
C VAL A 126 13.32 -7.54 15.26
N THR A 127 12.95 -8.64 14.62
CA THR A 127 12.36 -8.66 13.28
C THR A 127 10.91 -9.16 13.39
N VAL A 128 9.95 -8.31 13.05
CA VAL A 128 8.53 -8.67 13.01
C VAL A 128 8.07 -8.69 11.56
N GLN A 129 7.64 -9.85 11.09
CA GLN A 129 7.02 -10.01 9.78
C GLN A 129 5.56 -9.60 9.88
N VAL A 130 5.11 -8.70 9.01
CA VAL A 130 3.74 -8.18 8.98
C VAL A 130 3.02 -8.72 7.75
N GLN A 131 1.70 -8.82 7.83
CA GLN A 131 0.88 -9.20 6.68
C GLN A 131 1.18 -8.28 5.48
N GLY A 132 1.33 -8.89 4.30
CA GLY A 132 1.72 -8.17 3.08
C GLY A 132 3.23 -8.17 2.78
N GLY A 133 4.01 -9.06 3.43
CA GLY A 133 5.42 -9.30 3.09
C GLY A 133 6.39 -8.20 3.55
N ARG A 134 5.94 -7.32 4.44
CA ARG A 134 6.78 -6.27 5.03
C ARG A 134 7.41 -6.75 6.33
N ALA A 135 8.69 -6.48 6.54
CA ALA A 135 9.39 -6.72 7.79
C ALA A 135 9.61 -5.39 8.53
N TYR A 136 9.30 -5.39 9.81
CA TYR A 136 9.62 -4.30 10.72
C TYR A 136 10.82 -4.71 11.59
N VAL A 137 11.91 -3.96 11.49
CA VAL A 137 13.16 -4.29 12.20
C VAL A 137 13.50 -3.18 13.18
N ILE A 138 13.73 -3.55 14.43
CA ILE A 138 14.30 -2.67 15.47
C ILE A 138 15.65 -3.25 15.88
N GLU A 139 16.67 -2.43 15.88
CA GLU A 139 17.97 -2.75 16.47
C GLU A 139 18.22 -1.84 17.67
N ARG A 140 18.65 -2.45 18.77
CA ARG A 140 19.06 -1.72 19.97
C ARG A 140 20.40 -2.26 20.45
N ARG A 141 21.25 -1.35 20.90
CA ARG A 141 22.51 -1.64 21.54
C ARG A 141 22.45 -1.22 23.01
N PRO A 142 23.19 -1.87 23.89
CA PRO A 142 23.28 -1.51 25.28
C PRO A 142 23.88 -0.11 25.49
#